data_def77ceee5cd614c63c538c022e47b49
#
_entry.id   def77ceee5cd614c63c538c022e47b49
#
_cell.length_a   1.000
_cell.length_b   1.000
_cell.length_c   1.000
_cell.angle_alpha   90.00
_cell.angle_beta   90.00
_cell.angle_gamma   90.00
#
_symmetry.space_group_name_H-M   'P 1'
#
loop_
_entity.id
_entity.type
_entity.pdbx_description
1 polymer ?
#
loop_
_entity_poly.entity_id
_entity_poly.type
_entity_poly.pdbx_seq_one_letter_code
_entity_poly.pdbx_strand_id
1 'polypeptide(L)'
;MTSGYDWDSGESLIRIDDPAEVDDAFERGEGKLGTAVIGLAFNCSLEEASPRIVRAMQLLDPAQRGFAFTAAGAAARLNGTLTPELYAALRAEGPGGIADNAIRDTLTFVPFGQLPPWFKWQTVRMRVLDKLEYLWTRSKDAVGDTWRWLRRRR
;
A
#
# COMPACT_ATOMS: atom_id res chain seq x y z
N MET A 1 -17.77 26.44 12.91
CA MET A 1 -16.98 26.81 11.70
C MET A 1 -17.15 25.69 10.70
N THR A 2 -17.69 25.98 9.56
CA THR A 2 -17.74 25.00 8.47
C THR A 2 -16.31 24.81 7.97
N SER A 3 -15.80 23.59 8.07
CA SER A 3 -14.58 23.17 7.42
C SER A 3 -14.60 23.62 5.95
N GLY A 4 -13.49 24.15 5.44
CA GLY A 4 -13.38 24.54 4.03
C GLY A 4 -13.36 23.35 3.07
N TYR A 5 -13.48 22.12 3.59
CA TYR A 5 -13.46 20.88 2.85
C TYR A 5 -14.85 20.26 2.75
N ASP A 6 -15.15 19.68 1.59
CA ASP A 6 -16.40 18.98 1.34
C ASP A 6 -16.26 17.50 1.74
N TRP A 7 -16.74 17.19 2.95
CA TRP A 7 -16.73 15.84 3.51
C TRP A 7 -17.83 14.94 2.94
N ASP A 8 -18.86 15.50 2.33
CA ASP A 8 -19.95 14.73 1.75
C ASP A 8 -19.56 14.11 0.41
N SER A 9 -19.02 14.90 -0.51
CA SER A 9 -18.55 14.37 -1.81
C SER A 9 -17.17 13.74 -1.71
N GLY A 10 -16.29 14.29 -0.87
CA GLY A 10 -14.90 13.87 -0.73
C GLY A 10 -13.96 14.38 -1.82
N GLU A 11 -14.45 15.12 -2.83
CA GLU A 11 -13.66 15.57 -3.98
C GLU A 11 -12.52 16.52 -3.58
N SER A 12 -12.77 17.41 -2.60
CA SER A 12 -11.77 18.34 -2.10
C SER A 12 -10.73 17.70 -1.20
N LEU A 13 -11.00 16.53 -0.61
CA LEU A 13 -10.18 15.91 0.41
C LEU A 13 -8.81 15.45 -0.10
N ILE A 14 -8.66 15.21 -1.39
CA ILE A 14 -7.34 14.87 -1.97
C ILE A 14 -6.33 16.03 -1.86
N ARG A 15 -6.83 17.24 -1.66
CA ARG A 15 -6.02 18.46 -1.50
C ARG A 15 -5.87 18.89 -0.04
N ILE A 16 -6.38 18.11 0.90
CA ILE A 16 -6.29 18.44 2.32
C ILE A 16 -4.82 18.48 2.74
N ASP A 17 -4.43 19.56 3.39
CA ASP A 17 -3.08 19.85 3.86
C ASP A 17 -3.07 20.29 5.35
N ASP A 18 -4.20 20.11 6.03
CA ASP A 18 -4.37 20.42 7.45
C ASP A 18 -4.58 19.14 8.27
N PRO A 19 -3.53 18.65 8.94
CA PRO A 19 -3.65 17.48 9.81
C PRO A 19 -4.63 17.67 10.98
N ALA A 20 -4.80 18.90 11.49
CA ALA A 20 -5.72 19.17 12.59
C ALA A 20 -7.19 19.03 12.15
N GLU A 21 -7.52 19.47 10.95
CA GLU A 21 -8.86 19.26 10.38
C GLU A 21 -9.18 17.76 10.25
N VAL A 22 -8.20 16.93 9.88
CA VAL A 22 -8.41 15.48 9.81
C VAL A 22 -8.60 14.88 11.22
N ASP A 23 -7.88 15.37 12.23
CA ASP A 23 -8.11 14.95 13.62
C ASP A 23 -9.53 15.30 14.08
N ASP A 24 -9.98 16.52 13.82
CA ASP A 24 -11.36 16.97 14.14
C ASP A 24 -12.41 16.16 13.37
N ALA A 25 -12.12 15.78 12.12
CA ALA A 25 -13.01 14.94 11.32
C ALA A 25 -13.12 13.52 11.90
N PHE A 26 -12.05 12.96 12.44
CA PHE A 26 -12.11 11.69 13.18
C PHE A 26 -13.03 11.80 14.40
N GLU A 27 -12.96 12.90 15.15
CA GLU A 27 -13.82 13.11 16.33
C GLU A 27 -15.29 13.31 15.94
N ARG A 28 -15.56 13.94 14.80
CA ARG A 28 -16.92 14.09 14.25
C ARG A 28 -17.48 12.81 13.63
N GLY A 29 -16.62 11.81 13.37
CA GLY A 29 -17.02 10.56 12.72
C GLY A 29 -17.35 10.72 11.23
N GLU A 30 -16.59 11.55 10.52
CA GLU A 30 -16.77 11.77 9.08
C GLU A 30 -16.60 10.49 8.26
N GLY A 31 -17.36 10.35 7.18
CA GLY A 31 -17.42 9.12 6.39
C GLY A 31 -16.28 8.93 5.38
N LYS A 32 -15.48 9.97 5.10
CA LYS A 32 -14.44 9.97 4.04
C LYS A 32 -13.01 10.05 4.56
N LEU A 33 -12.77 9.57 5.77
CA LEU A 33 -11.48 9.67 6.46
C LEU A 33 -10.34 8.97 5.70
N GLY A 34 -10.60 7.83 5.07
CA GLY A 34 -9.61 7.14 4.24
C GLY A 34 -9.17 7.97 3.03
N THR A 35 -10.11 8.70 2.41
CA THR A 35 -9.79 9.64 1.32
C THR A 35 -8.97 10.82 1.83
N ALA A 36 -9.31 11.36 2.99
CA ALA A 36 -8.60 12.49 3.59
C ALA A 36 -7.13 12.15 3.91
N VAL A 37 -6.85 10.95 4.46
CA VAL A 37 -5.46 10.57 4.75
C VAL A 37 -4.63 10.31 3.49
N ILE A 38 -5.25 10.00 2.34
CA ILE A 38 -4.56 10.03 1.05
C ILE A 38 -4.11 11.47 0.74
N GLY A 39 -5.00 12.45 0.92
CA GLY A 39 -4.64 13.86 0.76
C GLY A 39 -3.47 14.26 1.64
N LEU A 40 -3.47 13.90 2.93
CA LEU A 40 -2.35 14.16 3.83
C LEU A 40 -1.04 13.52 3.36
N ALA A 41 -1.10 12.30 2.82
CA ALA A 41 0.10 11.63 2.32
C ALA A 41 0.75 12.38 1.14
N PHE A 42 -0.04 13.13 0.37
CA PHE A 42 0.46 13.94 -0.75
C PHE A 42 0.89 15.36 -0.35
N ASN A 43 0.24 15.96 0.66
CA ASN A 43 0.36 17.40 0.91
C ASN A 43 1.05 17.74 2.23
N CYS A 44 1.27 16.76 3.11
CA CYS A 44 1.92 16.97 4.41
C CYS A 44 3.22 16.16 4.53
N SER A 45 4.00 16.44 5.58
CA SER A 45 5.17 15.62 5.90
C SER A 45 4.77 14.20 6.30
N LEU A 46 5.71 13.27 6.16
CA LEU A 46 5.50 11.88 6.57
C LEU A 46 5.14 11.76 8.05
N GLU A 47 5.78 12.55 8.89
CA GLU A 47 5.56 12.59 10.34
C GLU A 47 4.17 13.08 10.71
N GLU A 48 3.63 14.06 9.98
CA GLU A 48 2.28 14.58 10.18
C GLU A 48 1.21 13.64 9.67
N ALA A 49 1.43 13.03 8.50
CA ALA A 49 0.46 12.14 7.87
C ALA A 49 0.37 10.77 8.57
N SER A 50 1.51 10.20 9.02
CA SER A 50 1.61 8.82 9.53
C SER A 50 0.62 8.47 10.64
N PRO A 51 0.46 9.24 11.73
CA PRO A 51 -0.46 8.88 12.81
C PRO A 51 -1.91 8.79 12.32
N ARG A 52 -2.31 9.66 11.41
CA ARG A 52 -3.66 9.71 10.85
C ARG A 52 -3.92 8.57 9.88
N ILE A 53 -2.91 8.21 9.07
CA ILE A 53 -2.98 7.02 8.20
C ILE A 53 -3.12 5.76 9.04
N VAL A 54 -2.31 5.59 10.09
CA VAL A 54 -2.41 4.43 11.01
C VAL A 54 -3.78 4.38 11.68
N ARG A 55 -4.31 5.52 12.13
CA ARG A 55 -5.67 5.61 12.69
C ARG A 55 -6.73 5.18 11.66
N ALA A 56 -6.64 5.65 10.43
CA ALA A 56 -7.58 5.30 9.36
C ALA A 56 -7.51 3.82 8.94
N MET A 57 -6.38 3.15 9.13
CA MET A 57 -6.25 1.69 8.92
C MET A 57 -7.10 0.86 9.89
N GLN A 58 -7.65 1.46 10.96
CA GLN A 58 -8.54 0.83 11.93
C GLN A 58 -10.02 1.12 11.66
N LEU A 59 -10.36 1.82 10.58
CA LEU A 59 -11.75 2.13 10.23
C LEU A 59 -12.55 0.84 9.98
N LEU A 60 -13.81 0.86 10.37
CA LEU A 60 -14.74 -0.26 10.16
C LEU A 60 -15.19 -0.39 8.71
N ASP A 61 -15.31 0.74 8.00
CA ASP A 61 -15.64 0.75 6.58
C ASP A 61 -14.47 0.18 5.75
N PRO A 62 -14.65 -0.96 5.07
CA PRO A 62 -13.57 -1.61 4.32
C PRO A 62 -13.02 -0.74 3.19
N ALA A 63 -13.85 0.09 2.55
CA ALA A 63 -13.42 0.95 1.46
C ALA A 63 -12.50 2.07 2.00
N GLN A 64 -12.91 2.74 3.07
CA GLN A 64 -12.11 3.79 3.69
C GLN A 64 -10.84 3.24 4.34
N ARG A 65 -10.91 2.06 4.93
CA ARG A 65 -9.74 1.32 5.40
C ARG A 65 -8.78 0.99 4.25
N GLY A 66 -9.28 0.57 3.08
CA GLY A 66 -8.48 0.33 1.89
C GLY A 66 -7.75 1.57 1.40
N PHE A 67 -8.39 2.73 1.45
CA PHE A 67 -7.76 4.01 1.11
C PHE A 67 -6.65 4.39 2.08
N ALA A 68 -6.76 4.04 3.37
CA ALA A 68 -5.68 4.26 4.33
C ALA A 68 -4.43 3.44 3.98
N PHE A 69 -4.57 2.18 3.54
CA PHE A 69 -3.45 1.40 3.03
C PHE A 69 -2.88 1.98 1.73
N THR A 70 -3.73 2.49 0.84
CA THR A 70 -3.28 3.23 -0.35
C THR A 70 -2.45 4.46 0.03
N ALA A 71 -2.87 5.21 1.06
CA ALA A 71 -2.12 6.35 1.59
C ALA A 71 -0.72 5.94 2.11
N ALA A 72 -0.59 4.81 2.77
CA ALA A 72 0.70 4.28 3.22
C ALA A 72 1.62 3.93 2.03
N GLY A 73 1.09 3.31 0.98
CA GLY A 73 1.83 3.05 -0.26
C GLY A 73 2.31 4.34 -0.93
N ALA A 74 1.43 5.36 -1.01
CA ALA A 74 1.79 6.68 -1.52
C ALA A 74 2.89 7.34 -0.68
N ALA A 75 2.78 7.26 0.67
CA ALA A 75 3.80 7.78 1.58
C ALA A 75 5.17 7.12 1.36
N ALA A 76 5.22 5.79 1.18
CA ALA A 76 6.45 5.06 0.87
C ALA A 76 7.06 5.53 -0.45
N ARG A 77 6.23 5.72 -1.48
CA ARG A 77 6.65 6.17 -2.81
C ARG A 77 7.22 7.58 -2.81
N LEU A 78 6.57 8.49 -2.08
CA LEU A 78 6.95 9.91 -2.06
C LEU A 78 8.18 10.17 -1.18
N ASN A 79 8.34 9.42 -0.10
CA ASN A 79 9.38 9.69 0.91
C ASN A 79 10.56 8.71 0.84
N GLY A 80 10.45 7.59 0.13
CA GLY A 80 11.47 6.54 0.11
C GLY A 80 11.70 5.87 1.47
N THR A 81 10.78 6.08 2.40
CA THR A 81 10.78 5.50 3.76
C THR A 81 9.38 5.57 4.35
N LEU A 82 9.18 4.89 5.49
CA LEU A 82 7.97 5.01 6.31
C LEU A 82 8.36 5.20 7.76
N THR A 83 7.41 5.68 8.57
CA THR A 83 7.60 5.72 10.02
C THR A 83 7.52 4.32 10.63
N PRO A 84 8.12 4.08 11.82
CA PRO A 84 8.03 2.80 12.52
C PRO A 84 6.59 2.30 12.70
N GLU A 85 5.64 3.21 12.95
CA GLU A 85 4.22 2.92 13.16
C GLU A 85 3.56 2.41 11.87
N LEU A 86 3.87 3.03 10.73
CA LEU A 86 3.38 2.57 9.42
C LEU A 86 3.96 1.21 9.05
N TYR A 87 5.25 0.98 9.26
CA TYR A 87 5.85 -0.35 9.08
C TYR A 87 5.18 -1.40 9.96
N ALA A 88 4.91 -1.07 11.22
CA ALA A 88 4.24 -1.98 12.15
C ALA A 88 2.81 -2.31 11.71
N ALA A 89 2.05 -1.31 11.26
CA ALA A 89 0.68 -1.49 10.77
C ALA A 89 0.62 -2.36 9.50
N LEU A 90 1.50 -2.10 8.52
CA LEU A 90 1.59 -2.92 7.31
C LEU A 90 1.99 -4.37 7.61
N ARG A 91 2.95 -4.55 8.53
CA ARG A 91 3.36 -5.90 8.97
C ARG A 91 2.24 -6.65 9.68
N ALA A 92 1.47 -5.96 10.53
CA ALA A 92 0.36 -6.56 11.27
C ALA A 92 -0.75 -7.06 10.35
N GLU A 93 -1.06 -6.31 9.29
CA GLU A 93 -2.04 -6.73 8.27
C GLU A 93 -1.50 -7.90 7.43
N GLY A 94 -0.23 -7.83 7.04
CA GLY A 94 0.43 -8.85 6.25
C GLY A 94 0.13 -8.79 4.75
N PRO A 95 0.84 -9.62 3.96
CA PRO A 95 0.66 -9.67 2.51
C PRO A 95 -0.56 -10.51 2.10
N GLY A 96 -1.03 -10.31 0.86
CA GLY A 96 -2.11 -11.10 0.26
C GLY A 96 -3.52 -10.60 0.58
N GLY A 97 -3.65 -9.39 1.13
CA GLY A 97 -4.92 -8.76 1.46
C GLY A 97 -4.94 -7.28 1.11
N ILE A 98 -5.65 -6.50 1.92
CA ILE A 98 -5.86 -5.06 1.73
C ILE A 98 -4.54 -4.26 1.73
N ALA A 99 -3.51 -4.74 2.43
CA ALA A 99 -2.19 -4.12 2.52
C ALA A 99 -1.23 -4.52 1.39
N ASP A 100 -1.58 -5.47 0.51
CA ASP A 100 -0.65 -6.06 -0.46
C ASP A 100 0.01 -5.01 -1.35
N ASN A 101 -0.77 -4.10 -1.92
CA ASN A 101 -0.25 -3.02 -2.76
C ASN A 101 0.67 -2.07 -1.99
N ALA A 102 0.29 -1.68 -0.76
CA ALA A 102 1.13 -0.82 0.07
C ALA A 102 2.45 -1.48 0.47
N ILE A 103 2.43 -2.78 0.76
CA ILE A 103 3.64 -3.57 1.02
C ILE A 103 4.51 -3.61 -0.24
N ARG A 104 3.95 -3.89 -1.41
CA ARG A 104 4.69 -3.89 -2.69
C ARG A 104 5.30 -2.53 -3.01
N ASP A 105 4.55 -1.44 -2.83
CA ASP A 105 5.08 -0.08 -2.98
C ASP A 105 6.24 0.17 -2.02
N THR A 106 6.10 -0.23 -0.75
CA THR A 106 7.17 -0.12 0.24
C THR A 106 8.43 -0.88 -0.19
N LEU A 107 8.29 -2.12 -0.67
CA LEU A 107 9.42 -2.93 -1.15
C LEU A 107 10.07 -2.39 -2.43
N THR A 108 9.32 -1.62 -3.22
CA THR A 108 9.77 -1.03 -4.48
C THR A 108 10.49 0.29 -4.27
N PHE A 109 9.95 1.16 -3.44
CA PHE A 109 10.40 2.55 -3.33
C PHE A 109 11.31 2.83 -2.14
N VAL A 110 11.27 1.98 -1.09
CA VAL A 110 12.20 2.10 0.04
C VAL A 110 13.49 1.32 -0.27
N PRO A 111 14.68 1.95 -0.17
CA PRO A 111 15.95 1.25 -0.39
C PRO A 111 16.09 0.03 0.53
N PHE A 112 16.54 -1.09 -0.01
CA PHE A 112 16.67 -2.36 0.73
C PHE A 112 17.43 -2.23 2.05
N GLY A 113 18.49 -1.41 2.07
CA GLY A 113 19.29 -1.16 3.29
C GLY A 113 18.48 -0.54 4.43
N GLN A 114 17.46 0.27 4.11
CA GLN A 114 16.62 0.99 5.06
C GLN A 114 15.36 0.21 5.49
N LEU A 115 15.03 -0.87 4.79
CA LEU A 115 13.88 -1.69 5.13
C LEU A 115 14.09 -2.40 6.49
N PRO A 116 13.03 -2.45 7.35
CA PRO A 116 13.05 -3.32 8.52
C PRO A 116 13.23 -4.80 8.15
N PRO A 117 13.74 -5.65 9.06
CA PRO A 117 14.09 -7.04 8.77
C PRO A 117 12.96 -7.86 8.15
N TRP A 118 11.72 -7.68 8.60
CA TRP A 118 10.56 -8.38 8.04
C TRP A 118 10.33 -8.03 6.57
N PHE A 119 10.45 -6.75 6.19
CA PHE A 119 10.31 -6.30 4.81
C PHE A 119 11.47 -6.78 3.93
N LYS A 120 12.68 -6.82 4.45
CA LYS A 120 13.83 -7.43 3.75
C LYS A 120 13.56 -8.88 3.42
N TRP A 121 13.02 -9.64 4.37
CA TRP A 121 12.63 -11.03 4.14
C TRP A 121 11.52 -11.17 3.09
N GLN A 122 10.51 -10.29 3.11
CA GLN A 122 9.46 -10.26 2.08
C GLN A 122 10.05 -9.99 0.69
N THR A 123 11.01 -9.08 0.56
CA THR A 123 11.69 -8.80 -0.72
C THR A 123 12.37 -10.05 -1.26
N VAL A 124 13.10 -10.77 -0.41
CA VAL A 124 13.78 -12.01 -0.80
C VAL A 124 12.77 -13.08 -1.22
N ARG A 125 11.72 -13.27 -0.41
CA ARG A 125 10.64 -14.23 -0.69
C ARG A 125 9.97 -13.96 -2.04
N MET A 126 9.59 -12.71 -2.31
CA MET A 126 8.98 -12.34 -3.59
C MET A 126 9.88 -12.62 -4.77
N ARG A 127 11.15 -12.24 -4.70
CA ARG A 127 12.14 -12.52 -5.77
C ARG A 127 12.32 -14.01 -6.03
N VAL A 128 12.30 -14.83 -4.98
CA VAL A 128 12.39 -16.31 -5.12
C VAL A 128 11.14 -16.87 -5.78
N LEU A 129 9.95 -16.41 -5.38
CA LEU A 129 8.69 -16.86 -5.97
C LEU A 129 8.58 -16.48 -7.44
N ASP A 130 8.90 -15.23 -7.80
CA ASP A 130 8.91 -14.75 -9.19
C ASP A 130 9.87 -15.59 -10.06
N LYS A 131 11.05 -15.93 -9.51
CA LYS A 131 12.03 -16.77 -10.22
C LYS A 131 11.55 -18.21 -10.40
N LEU A 132 10.87 -18.77 -9.40
CA LEU A 132 10.28 -20.12 -9.49
C LEU A 132 9.13 -20.15 -10.50
N GLU A 133 8.28 -19.14 -10.51
CA GLU A 133 7.19 -19.02 -11.48
C GLU A 133 7.71 -18.87 -12.90
N TYR A 134 8.74 -18.05 -13.11
CA TYR A 134 9.44 -17.95 -14.40
C TYR A 134 10.01 -19.28 -14.87
N LEU A 135 10.67 -20.04 -13.99
CA LEU A 135 11.23 -21.34 -14.33
C LEU A 135 10.14 -22.37 -14.67
N TRP A 136 9.00 -22.30 -13.98
CA TRP A 136 7.87 -23.22 -14.19
C TRP A 136 7.15 -22.94 -15.50
N THR A 137 6.90 -21.68 -15.85
CA THR A 137 6.34 -21.29 -17.16
C THR A 137 7.26 -21.70 -18.28
N ARG A 138 8.55 -21.49 -18.16
CA ARG A 138 9.53 -21.89 -19.17
C ARG A 138 9.61 -23.43 -19.35
N SER A 139 9.44 -24.21 -18.28
CA SER A 139 9.43 -25.68 -18.37
C SER A 139 8.18 -26.20 -19.09
N LYS A 140 7.02 -25.57 -18.92
CA LYS A 140 5.78 -25.92 -19.65
C LYS A 140 5.90 -25.69 -21.15
N ASP A 141 6.52 -24.59 -21.56
CA ASP A 141 6.75 -24.27 -22.97
C ASP A 141 7.69 -25.29 -23.63
N ALA A 142 8.76 -25.70 -22.94
CA ALA A 142 9.68 -26.70 -23.42
C ALA A 142 9.03 -28.08 -23.59
N VAL A 143 8.13 -28.49 -22.68
CA VAL A 143 7.37 -29.75 -22.79
C VAL A 143 6.38 -29.67 -23.94
N GLY A 144 5.69 -28.54 -24.12
CA GLY A 144 4.74 -28.33 -25.24
C GLY A 144 5.41 -28.43 -26.62
N ASP A 145 6.62 -27.93 -26.76
CA ASP A 145 7.37 -28.00 -28.03
C ASP A 145 7.89 -29.42 -28.33
N THR A 146 8.28 -30.17 -27.32
CA THR A 146 8.69 -31.58 -27.47
C THR A 146 7.52 -32.45 -27.93
N TRP A 147 6.33 -32.24 -27.40
CA TRP A 147 5.13 -32.95 -27.84
C TRP A 147 4.68 -32.57 -29.25
N ARG A 148 4.83 -31.32 -29.67
CA ARG A 148 4.56 -30.86 -31.04
C ARG A 148 5.54 -31.47 -32.05
N TRP A 149 6.82 -31.58 -31.69
CA TRP A 149 7.86 -32.21 -32.54
C TRP A 149 7.61 -33.70 -32.72
N LEU A 150 7.24 -34.43 -31.65
CA LEU A 150 6.92 -35.87 -31.74
C LEU A 150 5.71 -36.18 -32.61
N ARG A 151 4.69 -35.31 -32.64
CA ARG A 151 3.51 -35.48 -33.49
C ARG A 151 3.77 -35.23 -34.97
N ARG A 152 4.77 -34.49 -35.35
CA ARG A 152 5.14 -34.24 -36.76
C ARG A 152 5.95 -35.35 -37.40
N ARG A 153 6.40 -36.33 -36.64
CA ARG A 153 7.17 -37.46 -37.13
C ARG A 153 6.38 -38.76 -37.33
N ARG A 154 5.03 -38.67 -37.19
CA ARG A 154 4.12 -39.77 -37.58
C ARG A 154 3.32 -39.30 -38.78
#